data_49a796554592fe9bacf916f9add12913
#
_entry.id   49a796554592fe9bacf916f9add12913
#
_cell.length_a   1.000
_cell.length_b   1.000
_cell.length_c   1.000
_cell.angle_alpha   90.00
_cell.angle_beta   90.00
_cell.angle_gamma   90.00
#
_symmetry.space_group_name_H-M   'P 1'
#
loop_
_entity.id
_entity.type
_entity.pdbx_description
1 polymer ?
#
loop_
_entity_poly.entity_id
_entity_poly.type
_entity_poly.pdbx_seq_one_letter_code
_entity_poly.pdbx_strand_id
1 'polypeptide(L)'
;MAYEFAIIEKKEHLWIITLNRPERMNALHSPAHKELDEIFNNFQKDNEAWVAIVTGSGDRAFSAGNDLKYQAEGGKMESVPSGFAGLTSRYDLNK
;
A
#
# COMPACT_ATOMS: atom_id res chain seq x y z
N MET A 1 -7.87 -6.50 11.26
CA MET A 1 -6.43 -6.52 11.53
C MET A 1 -5.86 -5.14 11.31
N ALA A 2 -5.03 -4.67 12.24
CA ALA A 2 -4.40 -3.36 12.10
C ALA A 2 -3.12 -3.49 11.27
N TYR A 3 -2.93 -2.55 10.35
CA TYR A 3 -1.71 -2.49 9.56
C TYR A 3 -0.81 -1.39 10.11
N GLU A 4 0.48 -1.54 9.94
CA GLU A 4 1.45 -0.59 10.47
C GLU A 4 1.70 0.58 9.51
N PHE A 5 1.74 0.30 8.21
CA PHE A 5 2.14 1.28 7.19
C PHE A 5 1.00 1.77 6.33
N ALA A 6 -0.21 1.35 6.64
CA ALA A 6 -1.41 1.79 5.93
C ALA A 6 -2.59 1.84 6.89
N ILE A 7 -3.52 2.72 6.58
CA ILE A 7 -4.79 2.85 7.31
C ILE A 7 -5.90 2.51 6.34
N ILE A 8 -6.78 1.60 6.74
CA ILE A 8 -7.88 1.15 5.88
C ILE A 8 -9.20 1.62 6.50
N GLU A 9 -9.97 2.35 5.72
CA GLU A 9 -11.35 2.71 6.05
C GLU A 9 -12.27 2.02 5.05
N LYS A 10 -13.33 1.40 5.56
CA LYS A 10 -14.31 0.73 4.71
C LYS A 10 -15.66 1.40 4.87
N LYS A 11 -16.23 1.87 3.75
CA LYS A 11 -17.53 2.54 3.72
C LYS A 11 -18.36 1.90 2.62
N GLU A 12 -19.32 1.05 3.00
CA GLU A 12 -20.15 0.31 2.04
C GLU A 12 -19.25 -0.47 1.07
N HIS A 13 -19.20 -0.07 -0.21
CA HIS A 13 -18.41 -0.73 -1.24
C HIS A 13 -17.07 -0.03 -1.52
N LEU A 14 -16.76 1.00 -0.76
CA LEU A 14 -15.57 1.81 -0.95
C LEU A 14 -14.55 1.50 0.14
N TRP A 15 -13.33 1.19 -0.25
CA TRP A 15 -12.19 1.14 0.65
C TRP A 15 -11.34 2.38 0.44
N ILE A 16 -10.92 3.02 1.51
CA ILE A 16 -9.94 4.11 1.47
C ILE A 16 -8.67 3.58 2.11
N ILE A 17 -7.63 3.46 1.29
CA ILE A 17 -6.33 2.92 1.69
C ILE A 17 -5.36 4.08 1.77
N THR A 18 -4.97 4.45 2.99
CA THR A 18 -4.10 5.59 3.23
C THR A 18 -2.68 5.10 3.53
N LEU A 19 -1.72 5.48 2.70
CA LEU A 19 -0.32 5.20 2.96
C LEU A 19 0.11 6.02 4.16
N ASN A 20 0.66 5.39 5.20
CA ASN A 20 0.87 6.03 6.49
C ASN A 20 2.32 5.96 6.94
N ARG A 21 3.18 6.64 6.20
CA ARG A 21 4.56 6.89 6.57
C ARG A 21 4.92 8.35 6.31
N PRO A 22 4.17 9.30 6.92
CA PRO A 22 4.39 10.73 6.61
C PRO A 22 5.79 11.22 6.97
N GLU A 23 6.45 10.63 7.96
CA GLU A 23 7.82 10.96 8.35
C GLU A 23 8.83 10.59 7.25
N ARG A 24 8.46 9.76 6.31
CA ARG A 24 9.25 9.36 5.16
C ARG A 24 8.59 9.77 3.84
N MET A 25 7.73 10.79 3.87
CA MET A 25 6.99 11.25 2.69
C MET A 25 6.19 10.12 2.02
N ASN A 26 5.71 9.19 2.83
CA ASN A 26 4.98 7.99 2.41
C ASN A 26 5.76 7.13 1.40
N ALA A 27 7.09 7.16 1.49
CA ALA A 27 7.94 6.26 0.71
C ALA A 27 7.72 4.81 1.17
N LEU A 28 7.83 3.88 0.24
CA LEU A 28 7.52 2.48 0.48
C LEU A 28 8.80 1.64 0.58
N HIS A 29 8.89 0.87 1.66
CA HIS A 29 9.97 -0.07 1.89
C HIS A 29 9.41 -1.49 1.83
N SER A 30 10.27 -2.50 1.92
CA SER A 30 9.83 -3.89 1.74
C SER A 30 8.69 -4.30 2.67
N PRO A 31 8.71 -3.98 3.98
CA PRO A 31 7.56 -4.30 4.83
C PRO A 31 6.26 -3.63 4.37
N ALA A 32 6.32 -2.39 3.87
CA ALA A 32 5.14 -1.70 3.36
C ALA A 32 4.60 -2.37 2.10
N HIS A 33 5.47 -2.80 1.18
CA HIS A 33 5.04 -3.53 -0.01
C HIS A 33 4.35 -4.84 0.36
N LYS A 34 4.87 -5.57 1.32
CA LYS A 34 4.26 -6.83 1.78
C LYS A 34 2.89 -6.58 2.39
N GLU A 35 2.76 -5.54 3.18
CA GLU A 35 1.50 -5.17 3.81
C GLU A 35 0.46 -4.78 2.75
N LEU A 36 0.87 -3.97 1.77
CA LEU A 36 -0.02 -3.56 0.68
C LEU A 36 -0.43 -4.75 -0.20
N ASP A 37 0.48 -5.69 -0.43
CA ASP A 37 0.13 -6.91 -1.17
C ASP A 37 -1.00 -7.65 -0.48
N GLU A 38 -0.93 -7.80 0.84
CA GLU A 38 -1.97 -8.44 1.63
C GLU A 38 -3.28 -7.65 1.57
N ILE A 39 -3.20 -6.32 1.70
CA ILE A 39 -4.37 -5.45 1.64
C ILE A 39 -5.11 -5.61 0.31
N PHE A 40 -4.39 -5.59 -0.81
CA PHE A 40 -5.03 -5.72 -2.11
C PHE A 40 -5.51 -7.14 -2.39
N ASN A 41 -4.85 -8.17 -1.82
CA ASN A 41 -5.38 -9.52 -1.88
C ASN A 41 -6.74 -9.60 -1.17
N ASN A 42 -6.85 -9.00 0.00
CA ASN A 42 -8.11 -8.97 0.75
C ASN A 42 -9.17 -8.16 0.02
N PHE A 43 -8.81 -7.03 -0.56
CA PHE A 43 -9.72 -6.20 -1.35
C PHE A 43 -10.26 -7.00 -2.55
N GLN A 44 -9.39 -7.70 -3.25
CA GLN A 44 -9.78 -8.47 -4.44
C GLN A 44 -10.75 -9.60 -4.08
N LYS A 45 -10.59 -10.22 -2.92
CA LYS A 45 -11.43 -11.33 -2.48
C LYS A 45 -12.77 -10.89 -1.90
N ASP A 46 -12.89 -9.65 -1.49
CA ASP A 46 -14.10 -9.14 -0.83
C ASP A 46 -15.12 -8.73 -1.88
N ASN A 47 -16.17 -9.51 -2.03
CA ASN A 47 -17.23 -9.25 -3.03
C ASN A 47 -17.98 -7.95 -2.76
N GLU A 48 -17.94 -7.43 -1.53
CA GLU A 48 -18.58 -6.17 -1.17
C GLU A 48 -17.66 -4.97 -1.37
N ALA A 49 -16.40 -5.20 -1.70
CA ALA A 49 -15.43 -4.14 -1.98
C ALA A 49 -15.37 -3.92 -3.49
N TRP A 50 -15.88 -2.79 -3.96
CA TRP A 50 -15.98 -2.49 -5.40
C TRP A 50 -14.92 -1.51 -5.87
N VAL A 51 -14.61 -0.51 -5.03
CA VAL A 51 -13.72 0.59 -5.40
C VAL A 51 -12.76 0.85 -4.25
N ALA A 52 -11.51 1.12 -4.59
CA ALA A 52 -10.52 1.56 -3.61
C ALA A 52 -9.96 2.92 -4.01
N ILE A 53 -9.85 3.81 -3.04
CA ILE A 53 -9.11 5.06 -3.18
C ILE A 53 -7.80 4.88 -2.44
N VAL A 54 -6.68 5.10 -3.11
CA VAL A 54 -5.35 5.04 -2.49
C VAL A 54 -4.85 6.47 -2.35
N THR A 55 -4.50 6.86 -1.14
CA THR A 55 -4.04 8.22 -0.85
C THR A 55 -2.89 8.18 0.16
N GLY A 56 -2.25 9.31 0.39
CA GLY A 56 -1.16 9.43 1.37
C GLY A 56 -1.58 10.25 2.57
N SER A 57 -1.10 9.87 3.75
CA SER A 57 -1.36 10.63 4.97
C SER A 57 -0.55 11.93 4.96
N GLY A 58 -1.04 12.92 5.70
CA GLY A 58 -0.41 14.23 5.78
C GLY A 58 -0.72 15.07 4.55
N ASP A 59 -0.03 16.22 4.47
CA ASP A 59 -0.30 17.20 3.40
C ASP A 59 0.92 17.44 2.51
N ARG A 60 1.96 16.60 2.60
CA ARG A 60 3.23 16.83 1.90
C ARG A 60 3.40 15.98 0.65
N ALA A 61 2.96 14.73 0.69
CA ALA A 61 3.15 13.83 -0.44
C ALA A 61 2.12 12.71 -0.44
N PHE A 62 1.75 12.28 -1.63
CA PHE A 62 1.06 11.00 -1.79
C PHE A 62 2.01 9.86 -1.44
N SER A 63 3.12 9.77 -2.16
CA SER A 63 4.20 8.82 -1.91
C SER A 63 5.45 9.29 -2.64
N ALA A 64 6.59 9.18 -1.97
CA ALA A 64 7.87 9.49 -2.60
C ALA A 64 8.46 8.29 -3.37
N GLY A 65 7.74 7.18 -3.44
CA GLY A 65 8.19 6.00 -4.16
C GLY A 65 9.03 5.08 -3.28
N ASN A 66 10.12 4.53 -3.83
CA ASN A 66 11.02 3.66 -3.06
C ASN A 66 11.67 4.42 -1.91
N ASP A 67 11.77 3.75 -0.77
CA ASP A 67 12.45 4.32 0.40
C ASP A 67 13.96 4.12 0.27
N LEU A 68 14.63 5.12 -0.30
CA LEU A 68 16.08 5.06 -0.48
C LEU A 68 16.83 5.12 0.84
N LYS A 69 16.27 5.77 1.84
CA LYS A 69 16.89 5.84 3.16
C LYS A 69 16.88 4.47 3.84
N TYR A 70 15.79 3.74 3.73
CA TYR A 70 15.70 2.37 4.23
C TYR A 70 16.76 1.49 3.58
N GLN A 71 16.91 1.60 2.26
CA GLN A 71 17.90 0.84 1.49
C GLN A 71 19.32 1.24 1.91
N ALA A 72 19.59 2.54 2.09
CA ALA A 72 20.88 3.04 2.52
C ALA A 72 21.24 2.60 3.94
N GLU A 73 20.25 2.36 4.79
CA GLU A 73 20.43 1.89 6.16
C GLU A 73 20.57 0.35 6.25
N GLY A 74 20.74 -0.32 5.12
CA GLY A 74 20.93 -1.76 5.06
C GLY A 74 19.67 -2.56 4.84
N GLY A 75 18.55 -1.93 4.61
CA GLY A 75 17.31 -2.62 4.31
C GLY A 75 17.35 -3.25 2.92
N LYS A 76 16.75 -4.42 2.80
CA LYS A 76 16.68 -5.11 1.52
C LYS A 76 15.40 -4.72 0.79
N MET A 77 15.53 -4.40 -0.49
CA MET A 77 14.38 -4.13 -1.34
C MET A 77 13.89 -5.45 -1.92
N GLU A 78 12.90 -6.03 -1.25
CA GLU A 78 12.31 -7.29 -1.68
C GLU A 78 11.06 -7.01 -2.51
N SER A 79 10.91 -7.74 -3.61
CA SER A 79 9.70 -7.64 -4.42
C SER A 79 8.63 -8.57 -3.88
N VAL A 80 7.37 -8.21 -4.10
CA VAL A 80 6.23 -9.08 -3.81
C VAL A 80 5.63 -9.53 -5.15
N PRO A 81 4.87 -10.65 -5.17
CA PRO A 81 4.32 -11.16 -6.44
C PRO A 81 3.47 -10.15 -7.21
N SER A 82 2.75 -9.28 -6.51
CA SER A 82 1.87 -8.27 -7.13
C SER A 82 2.61 -7.01 -7.56
N GLY A 83 3.93 -6.92 -7.32
CA GLY A 83 4.77 -5.82 -7.76
C GLY A 83 4.82 -4.66 -6.79
N PHE A 84 5.31 -3.52 -7.25
CA PHE A 84 5.47 -2.31 -6.45
C PHE A 84 4.13 -1.89 -5.84
N ALA A 85 4.13 -1.59 -4.55
CA ALA A 85 2.94 -1.22 -3.79
C ALA A 85 1.84 -2.30 -3.80
N GLY A 86 2.20 -3.54 -4.16
CA GLY A 86 1.22 -4.61 -4.26
C GLY A 86 0.28 -4.47 -5.44
N LEU A 87 0.63 -3.66 -6.44
CA LEU A 87 -0.27 -3.29 -7.52
C LEU A 87 0.28 -3.48 -8.94
N THR A 88 1.55 -3.14 -9.15
CA THR A 88 2.03 -2.92 -10.53
C THR A 88 2.09 -4.18 -11.39
N SER A 89 2.07 -5.35 -10.79
CA SER A 89 2.03 -6.62 -11.52
C SER A 89 0.72 -7.37 -11.29
N ARG A 90 -0.32 -6.67 -10.89
CA ARG A 90 -1.62 -7.25 -10.61
C ARG A 90 -2.54 -7.03 -11.81
N TYR A 91 -2.58 -8.02 -12.69
CA TYR A 91 -3.29 -7.87 -13.97
C TYR A 91 -4.68 -8.50 -13.98
N ASP A 92 -5.05 -9.23 -12.93
CA ASP A 92 -6.33 -9.91 -12.82
C ASP A 92 -7.30 -9.22 -11.87
N LEU A 93 -6.95 -8.03 -11.41
CA LEU A 93 -7.83 -7.23 -10.56
C LEU A 93 -8.87 -6.55 -11.43
N ASN A 94 -10.12 -6.91 -11.24
CA ASN A 94 -11.23 -6.40 -12.06
C ASN A 94 -12.07 -5.36 -11.34
N LYS A 95 -11.42 -4.53 -10.51
CA LYS A 95 -12.09 -3.51 -9.70
C LYS A 95 -11.51 -2.13 -9.93
#